data_a0df26fd1a306361b2665f64b0b92c7a
#
_entry.id   a0df26fd1a306361b2665f64b0b92c7a
#
_cell.length_a   1.000
_cell.length_b   1.000
_cell.length_c   1.000
_cell.angle_alpha   90.00
_cell.angle_beta   90.00
_cell.angle_gamma   90.00
#
_symmetry.space_group_name_H-M   'P 1'
#
loop_
_entity.id
_entity.type
_entity.pdbx_description
1 polymer ?
#
loop_
_entity_poly.entity_id
_entity_poly.type
_entity_poly.pdbx_seq_one_letter_code
_entity_poly.pdbx_strand_id
1 'polypeptide(L)'
;MRIVLTALVALVLACSAALAQDRRGTRFWNLTANTVKQFYLSPAGKEEWGADQCKNDRDGEVDHNERLRITGVSSGRYDAKFVDERRRTCIVRNVEIKDGAVFSIEEKDLKDCKTQ
;
A
#
# COMPACT_ATOMS: atom_id res chain seq x y z
N MET A 1 61.48 -8.35 26.74
CA MET A 1 60.81 -7.87 25.55
C MET A 1 59.37 -8.31 25.59
N ARG A 2 58.48 -7.43 25.96
CA ARG A 2 57.03 -7.74 26.04
C ARG A 2 56.39 -7.22 24.77
N ILE A 3 55.87 -8.14 24.01
CA ILE A 3 55.06 -7.79 22.85
C ILE A 3 53.65 -7.58 23.35
N VAL A 4 53.22 -6.33 23.37
CA VAL A 4 51.81 -6.01 23.67
C VAL A 4 51.05 -6.15 22.33
N LEU A 5 50.35 -7.26 22.18
CA LEU A 5 49.38 -7.40 21.09
C LEU A 5 48.15 -6.63 21.48
N THR A 6 48.05 -5.40 21.02
CA THR A 6 46.79 -4.68 21.03
C THR A 6 45.91 -5.28 19.95
N ALA A 7 45.06 -6.18 20.36
CA ALA A 7 43.96 -6.63 19.50
C ALA A 7 43.04 -5.46 19.26
N LEU A 8 43.14 -4.86 18.07
CA LEU A 8 42.14 -3.92 17.58
C LEU A 8 40.91 -4.74 17.26
N VAL A 9 39.99 -4.77 18.19
CA VAL A 9 38.61 -5.26 17.92
C VAL A 9 37.97 -4.18 17.05
N ALA A 10 38.07 -4.36 15.75
CA ALA A 10 37.25 -3.61 14.82
C ALA A 10 35.80 -4.04 15.08
N LEU A 11 35.08 -3.25 15.85
CA LEU A 11 33.65 -3.36 15.99
C LEU A 11 33.06 -2.95 14.64
N VAL A 12 32.90 -3.92 13.75
CA VAL A 12 32.11 -3.72 12.57
C VAL A 12 30.68 -3.53 13.07
N LEU A 13 30.30 -2.27 13.29
CA LEU A 13 28.89 -1.91 13.29
C LEU A 13 28.38 -2.24 11.89
N ALA A 14 27.89 -3.44 11.72
CA ALA A 14 27.00 -3.73 10.64
C ALA A 14 25.78 -2.86 10.88
N CYS A 15 25.77 -1.65 10.34
CA CYS A 15 24.57 -0.92 10.06
C CYS A 15 23.78 -1.82 9.10
N SER A 16 23.08 -2.79 9.64
CA SER A 16 21.94 -3.32 8.94
C SER A 16 21.03 -2.11 8.79
N ALA A 17 21.14 -1.41 7.65
CA ALA A 17 20.03 -0.68 7.13
C ALA A 17 18.95 -1.74 6.94
N ALA A 18 18.34 -2.16 8.04
CA ALA A 18 17.07 -2.81 8.00
C ALA A 18 16.26 -1.88 7.10
N LEU A 19 15.94 -2.36 5.92
CA LEU A 19 14.85 -1.80 5.16
C LEU A 19 13.74 -1.71 6.19
N ALA A 20 13.59 -0.52 6.79
CA ALA A 20 12.56 -0.29 7.76
C ALA A 20 11.26 -0.49 7.00
N GLN A 21 10.78 -1.74 7.01
CA GLN A 21 9.42 -2.00 6.64
C GLN A 21 8.61 -1.03 7.47
N ASP A 22 7.90 -0.13 6.80
CA ASP A 22 7.05 0.81 7.48
C ASP A 22 6.19 -0.01 8.45
N ARG A 23 6.36 0.19 9.76
CA ARG A 23 5.63 -0.52 10.82
C ARG A 23 4.12 -0.34 10.71
N ARG A 24 3.69 0.65 9.91
CA ARG A 24 2.28 0.90 9.62
C ARG A 24 1.71 -0.06 8.58
N GLY A 25 2.54 -0.92 7.99
CA GLY A 25 2.14 -1.89 6.99
C GLY A 25 1.86 -1.28 5.62
N THR A 26 1.23 -2.09 4.78
CA THR A 26 0.83 -1.68 3.43
C THR A 26 -0.34 -0.70 3.52
N ARG A 27 -0.29 0.39 2.74
CA ARG A 27 -1.32 1.41 2.75
C ARG A 27 -1.64 1.91 1.35
N PHE A 28 -2.91 2.16 1.11
CA PHE A 28 -3.43 2.87 -0.04
C PHE A 28 -3.54 4.37 0.29
N TRP A 29 -2.95 5.20 -0.52
CA TRP A 29 -3.05 6.65 -0.42
C TRP A 29 -4.03 7.17 -1.46
N ASN A 30 -5.16 7.71 -1.00
CA ASN A 30 -6.19 8.23 -1.88
C ASN A 30 -5.83 9.63 -2.37
N LEU A 31 -5.33 9.72 -3.59
CA LEU A 31 -5.05 10.98 -4.28
C LEU A 31 -6.09 11.28 -5.39
N THR A 32 -7.22 10.56 -5.36
CA THR A 32 -8.36 10.89 -6.21
C THR A 32 -9.11 12.11 -5.67
N ALA A 33 -9.99 12.69 -6.45
CA ALA A 33 -10.73 13.89 -6.06
C ALA A 33 -11.80 13.63 -5.01
N ASN A 34 -12.20 12.37 -4.80
CA ASN A 34 -13.38 12.02 -4.00
C ASN A 34 -13.06 11.03 -2.89
N THR A 35 -13.92 11.01 -1.87
CA THR A 35 -13.88 9.99 -0.82
C THR A 35 -14.19 8.62 -1.39
N VAL A 36 -13.34 7.65 -1.10
CA VAL A 36 -13.54 6.24 -1.48
C VAL A 36 -14.30 5.53 -0.37
N LYS A 37 -15.42 4.91 -0.73
CA LYS A 37 -16.35 4.24 0.20
C LYS A 37 -16.14 2.74 0.29
N GLN A 38 -15.63 2.12 -0.76
CA GLN A 38 -15.30 0.71 -0.84
C GLN A 38 -14.02 0.53 -1.65
N PHE A 39 -13.17 -0.38 -1.25
CA PHE A 39 -11.90 -0.63 -1.92
C PHE A 39 -11.57 -2.11 -1.93
N TYR A 40 -11.38 -2.66 -3.13
CA TYR A 40 -11.11 -4.08 -3.34
C TYR A 40 -9.86 -4.28 -4.16
N LEU A 41 -9.13 -5.33 -3.86
CA LEU A 41 -7.96 -5.75 -4.63
C LEU A 41 -8.15 -7.18 -5.15
N SER A 42 -7.66 -7.41 -6.35
CA SER A 42 -7.55 -8.72 -6.96
C SER A 42 -6.14 -8.89 -7.51
N PRO A 43 -5.55 -10.09 -7.46
CA PRO A 43 -4.37 -10.34 -8.28
C PRO A 43 -4.65 -9.94 -9.72
N ALA A 44 -3.67 -9.31 -10.39
CA ALA A 44 -3.85 -8.73 -11.71
C ALA A 44 -4.42 -9.73 -12.70
N GLY A 45 -5.50 -9.36 -13.39
CA GLY A 45 -6.17 -10.18 -14.40
C GLY A 45 -7.03 -11.33 -13.89
N LYS A 46 -7.19 -11.49 -12.57
CA LYS A 46 -7.92 -12.64 -11.98
C LYS A 46 -9.38 -12.34 -11.66
N GLU A 47 -9.75 -11.07 -11.46
CA GLU A 47 -11.10 -10.68 -11.00
C GLU A 47 -11.56 -11.42 -9.74
N GLU A 48 -10.63 -11.76 -8.89
CA GLU A 48 -10.85 -12.39 -7.58
C GLU A 48 -10.82 -11.30 -6.51
N TRP A 49 -11.87 -10.51 -6.46
CA TRP A 49 -11.97 -9.38 -5.54
C TRP A 49 -12.04 -9.86 -4.10
N GLY A 50 -11.09 -9.39 -3.29
CA GLY A 50 -11.05 -9.69 -1.86
C GLY A 50 -12.07 -8.90 -1.06
N ALA A 51 -11.85 -8.81 0.24
CA ALA A 51 -12.70 -8.06 1.14
C ALA A 51 -12.59 -6.54 0.90
N ASP A 52 -13.63 -5.81 1.30
CA ASP A 52 -13.62 -4.35 1.30
C ASP A 52 -12.59 -3.84 2.32
N GLN A 53 -11.50 -3.28 1.82
CA GLN A 53 -10.41 -2.77 2.64
C GLN A 53 -10.80 -1.51 3.43
N CYS A 54 -11.84 -0.78 3.01
CA CYS A 54 -12.32 0.38 3.75
C CYS A 54 -12.80 0.02 5.15
N LYS A 55 -13.18 -1.24 5.37
CA LYS A 55 -13.53 -1.74 6.72
C LYS A 55 -12.38 -1.74 7.69
N ASN A 56 -11.15 -1.59 7.22
CA ASN A 56 -9.96 -1.43 8.06
C ASN A 56 -9.86 -0.03 8.68
N ASP A 57 -10.61 0.93 8.15
CA ASP A 57 -10.66 2.27 8.69
C ASP A 57 -11.81 2.42 9.68
N ARG A 58 -11.57 3.23 10.70
CA ARG A 58 -12.57 3.55 11.74
C ARG A 58 -13.87 4.08 11.13
N ASP A 59 -13.76 4.96 10.12
CA ASP A 59 -14.90 5.61 9.48
C ASP A 59 -15.48 4.79 8.32
N GLY A 60 -14.83 3.68 7.94
CA GLY A 60 -15.26 2.84 6.83
C GLY A 60 -15.07 3.46 5.44
N GLU A 61 -14.29 4.51 5.34
CA GLU A 61 -14.04 5.25 4.11
C GLU A 61 -12.66 5.91 4.15
N VAL A 62 -12.15 6.30 3.01
CA VAL A 62 -10.87 7.00 2.92
C VAL A 62 -11.04 8.27 2.10
N ASP A 63 -10.84 9.42 2.75
CA ASP A 63 -10.97 10.73 2.13
C ASP A 63 -9.77 11.06 1.24
N HIS A 64 -9.93 12.09 0.43
CA HIS A 64 -8.81 12.62 -0.35
C HIS A 64 -7.62 12.90 0.56
N ASN A 65 -6.42 12.48 0.13
CA ASN A 65 -5.16 12.64 0.85
C ASN A 65 -5.02 11.79 2.13
N GLU A 66 -5.95 10.95 2.44
CA GLU A 66 -5.84 9.96 3.52
C GLU A 66 -5.22 8.65 3.06
N ARG A 67 -4.69 7.90 4.01
CA ARG A 67 -4.12 6.58 3.79
C ARG A 67 -4.97 5.52 4.45
N LEU A 68 -5.29 4.48 3.69
CA LEU A 68 -6.05 3.32 4.13
C LEU A 68 -5.11 2.15 4.38
N ARG A 69 -5.23 1.54 5.53
CA ARG A 69 -4.51 0.30 5.83
C ARG A 69 -5.03 -0.84 4.94
N ILE A 70 -4.10 -1.54 4.31
CA ILE A 70 -4.39 -2.69 3.46
C ILE A 70 -3.91 -3.96 4.17
N THR A 71 -4.77 -4.94 4.25
CA THR A 71 -4.49 -6.23 4.91
C THR A 71 -4.71 -7.40 3.96
N GLY A 72 -4.03 -8.51 4.23
CA GLY A 72 -4.24 -9.76 3.52
C GLY A 72 -3.68 -9.80 2.09
N VAL A 73 -2.78 -8.88 1.73
CA VAL A 73 -2.13 -8.87 0.42
C VAL A 73 -0.61 -8.94 0.57
N SER A 74 0.03 -9.69 -0.29
CA SER A 74 1.48 -9.78 -0.42
C SER A 74 1.98 -8.90 -1.56
N SER A 75 3.29 -8.71 -1.66
CA SER A 75 3.89 -7.98 -2.78
C SER A 75 3.50 -8.62 -4.11
N GLY A 76 3.14 -7.79 -5.10
CA GLY A 76 2.75 -8.25 -6.42
C GLY A 76 2.01 -7.18 -7.22
N ARG A 77 1.41 -7.63 -8.31
CA ARG A 77 0.58 -6.81 -9.18
C ARG A 77 -0.89 -7.10 -8.94
N TYR A 78 -1.67 -6.03 -8.79
CA TYR A 78 -3.08 -6.10 -8.45
C TYR A 78 -3.91 -5.18 -9.33
N ASP A 79 -5.15 -5.57 -9.53
CA ASP A 79 -6.19 -4.66 -10.01
C ASP A 79 -6.89 -4.10 -8.77
N ALA A 80 -7.16 -2.80 -8.76
CA ALA A 80 -7.90 -2.13 -7.71
C ALA A 80 -9.27 -1.71 -8.21
N LYS A 81 -10.31 -2.08 -7.49
CA LYS A 81 -11.69 -1.65 -7.76
C LYS A 81 -12.19 -0.87 -6.55
N PHE A 82 -12.75 0.30 -6.78
CA PHE A 82 -13.32 1.08 -5.69
C PHE A 82 -14.60 1.81 -6.11
N VAL A 83 -15.42 2.09 -5.12
CA VAL A 83 -16.63 2.90 -5.24
C VAL A 83 -16.41 4.17 -4.46
N ASP A 84 -16.64 5.31 -5.08
CA ASP A 84 -16.49 6.61 -4.43
C ASP A 84 -17.83 7.23 -4.02
N GLU A 85 -17.76 8.37 -3.34
CA GLU A 85 -18.93 9.10 -2.84
C GLU A 85 -19.87 9.60 -3.95
N ARG A 86 -19.36 9.70 -5.19
CA ARG A 86 -20.17 10.06 -6.37
C ARG A 86 -20.80 8.85 -7.03
N ARG A 87 -20.71 7.68 -6.41
CA ARG A 87 -21.23 6.42 -6.95
C ARG A 87 -20.51 5.97 -8.23
N ARG A 88 -19.29 6.44 -8.46
CA ARG A 88 -18.45 5.90 -9.51
C ARG A 88 -17.83 4.60 -9.03
N THR A 89 -17.90 3.57 -9.86
CA THR A 89 -17.10 2.36 -9.69
C THR A 89 -15.95 2.42 -10.67
N CYS A 90 -14.73 2.49 -10.16
CA CYS A 90 -13.52 2.61 -10.96
C CYS A 90 -12.64 1.38 -10.81
N ILE A 91 -12.01 0.96 -11.90
CA ILE A 91 -11.00 -0.10 -11.88
C ILE A 91 -9.68 0.49 -12.39
N VAL A 92 -8.64 0.35 -11.59
CA VAL A 92 -7.27 0.69 -11.95
C VAL A 92 -6.49 -0.61 -12.07
N ARG A 93 -5.99 -0.89 -13.26
CA ARG A 93 -5.33 -2.15 -13.57
C ARG A 93 -3.84 -2.11 -13.26
N ASN A 94 -3.31 -3.27 -12.88
CA ASN A 94 -1.88 -3.55 -12.83
C ASN A 94 -1.09 -2.61 -11.90
N VAL A 95 -1.62 -2.39 -10.71
CA VAL A 95 -1.00 -1.60 -9.66
C VAL A 95 0.07 -2.44 -8.97
N GLU A 96 1.29 -1.91 -8.87
CA GLU A 96 2.34 -2.57 -8.10
C GLU A 96 2.15 -2.29 -6.61
N ILE A 97 2.02 -3.35 -5.83
CA ILE A 97 1.95 -3.27 -4.37
C ILE A 97 3.19 -3.96 -3.79
N LYS A 98 3.89 -3.24 -2.92
CA LYS A 98 4.99 -3.78 -2.12
C LYS A 98 4.53 -3.87 -0.68
N ASP A 99 4.68 -5.05 -0.08
CA ASP A 99 4.34 -5.27 1.32
C ASP A 99 5.09 -4.27 2.21
N GLY A 100 4.37 -3.61 3.10
CA GLY A 100 4.91 -2.60 4.00
C GLY A 100 5.09 -1.21 3.36
N ALA A 101 4.73 -1.00 2.12
CA ALA A 101 4.87 0.27 1.42
C ALA A 101 3.52 0.95 1.15
N VAL A 102 3.58 2.22 0.80
CA VAL A 102 2.42 3.01 0.37
C VAL A 102 2.33 2.98 -1.15
N PHE A 103 1.15 2.72 -1.68
CA PHE A 103 0.84 2.92 -3.09
C PHE A 103 -0.29 3.94 -3.22
N SER A 104 -0.31 4.68 -4.29
CA SER A 104 -1.30 5.73 -4.52
C SER A 104 -2.06 5.54 -5.81
N ILE A 105 -3.30 6.04 -5.82
CA ILE A 105 -4.11 6.21 -7.03
C ILE A 105 -4.48 7.69 -7.11
N GLU A 106 -4.20 8.29 -8.26
CA GLU A 106 -4.50 9.68 -8.55
C GLU A 106 -5.70 9.77 -9.50
N GLU A 107 -6.34 10.94 -9.56
CA GLU A 107 -7.48 11.16 -10.46
C GLU A 107 -7.12 10.89 -11.94
N LYS A 108 -5.91 11.22 -12.36
CA LYS A 108 -5.43 10.94 -13.73
C LYS A 108 -5.34 9.45 -14.07
N ASP A 109 -5.29 8.58 -13.07
CA ASP A 109 -5.24 7.12 -13.26
C ASP A 109 -6.61 6.53 -13.56
N LEU A 110 -7.67 7.29 -13.35
CA LEU A 110 -9.06 6.83 -13.48
C LEU A 110 -9.53 6.89 -14.93
N LYS A 111 -9.37 5.80 -15.64
CA LYS A 111 -9.75 5.66 -17.05
C LYS A 111 -10.93 4.73 -17.27
N ASP A 112 -11.22 3.88 -16.31
CA ASP A 112 -12.26 2.86 -16.39
C ASP A 112 -13.21 3.04 -15.19
N CYS A 113 -14.10 3.99 -15.31
CA CYS A 113 -15.12 4.30 -14.31
C CYS A 113 -16.51 4.21 -14.90
N LYS A 114 -17.44 3.68 -14.12
CA LYS A 114 -18.88 3.64 -14.43
C LYS A 114 -19.64 4.33 -13.29
N THR A 115 -20.57 5.17 -13.64
CA THR A 115 -21.48 5.81 -12.68
C THR A 115 -22.77 5.02 -12.61
N GLN A 116 -23.19 4.75 -11.39
CA GLN A 116 -24.49 4.10 -11.13
C GLN A 116 -25.58 5.13 -10.91
#